data_61b436f24144e317f8a651f9a2f4cd01
#
_entry.id   61b436f24144e317f8a651f9a2f4cd01
#
_cell.length_a   1.000
_cell.length_b   1.000
_cell.length_c   1.000
_cell.angle_alpha   90.00
_cell.angle_beta   90.00
_cell.angle_gamma   90.00
#
_symmetry.space_group_name_H-M   'P 1'
#
loop_
_entity.id
_entity.type
_entity.pdbx_description
1 polymer ?
#
loop_
_entity_poly.entity_id
_entity_poly.type
_entity_poly.pdbx_seq_one_letter_code
_entity_poly.pdbx_strand_id
1 'polypeptide(L)'
;MTEHYFKNALSITSTQLANLSLASNSILLFNAKTLELSDFNLPDCLSPFELTIINRRKSPQAKQEYLATRLLLKHLIKITQPQHTHLPLNKMSTEFDEASSKLQIHVSGDVINTCISHSHGLVGVALNFDKSEFGFDIEKVSLKRPFEKLAKHFYHNDEISLITKPTTTQAQADTFFRIWTLKESLAKATSRPIAKLLSPNVFDELHSAKLSACSNSITVADSSDNNVCFDVSVVHKKSIDWRCFLLNDFVK
;
A
#
# COMPACT_ATOMS: atom_id res chain seq x y z
N MET A 1 -14.46 19.62 -0.62
CA MET A 1 -14.04 18.32 -0.02
C MET A 1 -12.79 18.59 0.77
N THR A 2 -12.78 18.36 2.08
CA THR A 2 -11.58 18.48 2.92
C THR A 2 -10.68 17.30 2.62
N GLU A 3 -9.59 17.52 1.88
CA GLU A 3 -8.54 16.51 1.74
C GLU A 3 -7.93 16.28 3.14
N HIS A 4 -8.08 15.09 3.66
CA HIS A 4 -7.37 14.68 4.86
C HIS A 4 -6.00 14.18 4.43
N TYR A 5 -4.96 14.84 4.92
CA TYR A 5 -3.58 14.39 4.70
C TYR A 5 -3.15 13.50 5.85
N PHE A 6 -2.44 12.40 5.55
CA PHE A 6 -1.69 11.70 6.59
C PHE A 6 -0.65 12.67 7.18
N LYS A 7 -0.32 12.48 8.45
CA LYS A 7 0.97 12.96 8.95
C LYS A 7 2.08 12.24 8.18
N ASN A 8 3.21 12.92 7.95
CA ASN A 8 4.37 12.33 7.27
C ASN A 8 4.68 10.94 7.84
N ALA A 9 5.09 10.01 6.96
CA ALA A 9 5.49 8.68 7.39
C ALA A 9 6.60 8.77 8.44
N LEU A 10 6.37 8.14 9.59
CA LEU A 10 7.38 8.06 10.64
C LEU A 10 8.35 6.94 10.30
N SER A 11 9.63 7.28 10.18
CA SER A 11 10.70 6.29 10.03
C SER A 11 10.94 5.59 11.37
N ILE A 12 10.84 4.25 11.38
CA ILE A 12 10.95 3.45 12.59
C ILE A 12 11.79 2.19 12.35
N THR A 13 12.44 1.69 13.40
CA THR A 13 13.07 0.39 13.38
C THR A 13 12.09 -0.71 13.78
N SER A 14 12.42 -1.96 13.49
CA SER A 14 11.63 -3.13 13.91
C SER A 14 11.49 -3.21 15.45
N THR A 15 12.53 -2.82 16.19
CA THR A 15 12.48 -2.75 17.66
C THR A 15 11.51 -1.67 18.14
N GLN A 16 11.51 -0.50 17.50
CA GLN A 16 10.55 0.56 17.80
C GLN A 16 9.14 0.13 17.44
N LEU A 17 8.97 -0.55 16.29
CA LEU A 17 7.68 -1.09 15.84
C LEU A 17 7.08 -2.06 16.88
N ALA A 18 7.89 -2.97 17.43
CA ALA A 18 7.45 -3.94 18.43
C ALA A 18 6.95 -3.29 19.74
N ASN A 19 7.44 -2.09 20.07
CA ASN A 19 7.05 -1.34 21.26
C ASN A 19 5.92 -0.34 21.02
N LEU A 20 5.45 -0.20 19.76
CA LEU A 20 4.33 0.67 19.44
C LEU A 20 3.00 -0.09 19.61
N SER A 21 2.08 0.54 20.35
CA SER A 21 0.67 0.15 20.24
C SER A 21 0.10 0.73 18.96
N LEU A 22 0.09 -0.07 17.89
CA LEU A 22 -0.47 0.34 16.62
C LEU A 22 -2.00 0.20 16.62
N ALA A 23 -2.65 1.24 16.15
CA ALA A 23 -4.07 1.18 15.85
C ALA A 23 -4.32 0.38 14.55
N SER A 24 -5.53 -0.13 14.39
CA SER A 24 -5.96 -0.88 13.21
C SER A 24 -5.87 -0.09 11.88
N ASN A 25 -5.75 1.22 11.95
CA ASN A 25 -5.61 2.16 10.84
C ASN A 25 -4.15 2.52 10.55
N SER A 26 -3.25 1.58 10.64
CA SER A 26 -1.82 1.77 10.37
C SER A 26 -1.42 1.16 9.04
N ILE A 27 -0.57 1.89 8.32
CA ILE A 27 0.09 1.45 7.09
C ILE A 27 1.57 1.22 7.43
N LEU A 28 2.10 0.06 7.08
CA LEU A 28 3.52 -0.20 7.12
C LEU A 28 4.09 -0.19 5.71
N LEU A 29 5.17 0.55 5.53
CA LEU A 29 5.96 0.65 4.30
C LEU A 29 7.35 0.09 4.53
N PHE A 30 7.95 -0.45 3.47
CA PHE A 30 9.34 -0.92 3.49
C PHE A 30 9.97 -0.84 2.11
N ASN A 31 11.26 -0.47 2.05
CA ASN A 31 12.03 -0.53 0.80
C ASN A 31 12.54 -1.97 0.58
N ALA A 32 11.81 -2.76 -0.20
CA ALA A 32 12.14 -4.16 -0.45
C ALA A 32 13.49 -4.38 -1.16
N LYS A 33 14.08 -3.35 -1.77
CA LYS A 33 15.42 -3.43 -2.37
C LYS A 33 16.53 -3.63 -1.34
N THR A 34 16.28 -3.27 -0.08
CA THR A 34 17.24 -3.45 1.01
C THR A 34 17.12 -4.83 1.68
N LEU A 35 16.16 -5.67 1.24
CA LEU A 35 15.95 -6.99 1.80
C LEU A 35 16.81 -8.02 1.05
N GLU A 36 17.66 -8.73 1.77
CA GLU A 36 18.41 -9.87 1.23
C GLU A 36 17.68 -11.18 1.55
N LEU A 37 17.30 -11.93 0.51
CA LEU A 37 16.56 -13.20 0.68
C LEU A 37 17.34 -14.23 1.50
N SER A 38 18.67 -14.22 1.40
CA SER A 38 19.58 -15.10 2.14
C SER A 38 19.57 -14.89 3.65
N ASP A 39 19.08 -13.73 4.10
CA ASP A 39 18.98 -13.39 5.52
C ASP A 39 17.81 -14.10 6.23
N PHE A 40 16.92 -14.75 5.46
CA PHE A 40 15.68 -15.34 5.96
C PHE A 40 15.61 -16.84 5.68
N ASN A 41 15.27 -17.62 6.71
CA ASN A 41 14.82 -18.99 6.50
C ASN A 41 13.35 -18.93 6.01
N LEU A 42 13.14 -19.02 4.70
CA LEU A 42 11.80 -18.88 4.10
C LEU A 42 10.74 -19.81 4.71
N PRO A 43 11.04 -21.08 5.03
CA PRO A 43 10.08 -21.97 5.72
C PRO A 43 9.61 -21.48 7.10
N ASP A 44 10.39 -20.67 7.81
CA ASP A 44 9.98 -20.08 9.08
C ASP A 44 9.15 -18.80 8.89
N CYS A 45 9.33 -18.13 7.76
CA CYS A 45 8.68 -16.86 7.45
C CYS A 45 7.35 -17.03 6.71
N LEU A 46 7.25 -18.02 5.84
CA LEU A 46 6.18 -18.21 4.87
C LEU A 46 5.41 -19.50 5.12
N SER A 47 4.09 -19.45 4.92
CA SER A 47 3.26 -20.66 4.93
C SER A 47 3.63 -21.58 3.75
N PRO A 48 3.26 -22.88 3.79
CA PRO A 48 3.47 -23.78 2.66
C PRO A 48 2.89 -23.27 1.34
N PHE A 49 1.72 -22.61 1.39
CA PHE A 49 1.10 -21.99 0.22
C PHE A 49 1.96 -20.83 -0.31
N GLU A 50 2.37 -19.91 0.56
CA GLU A 50 3.19 -18.75 0.20
C GLU A 50 4.57 -19.19 -0.37
N LEU A 51 5.15 -20.29 0.15
CA LEU A 51 6.38 -20.89 -0.39
C LEU A 51 6.19 -21.34 -1.85
N THR A 52 5.03 -21.89 -2.21
CA THR A 52 4.76 -22.26 -3.60
C THR A 52 4.71 -21.03 -4.51
N ILE A 53 4.17 -19.92 -4.01
CA ILE A 53 4.03 -18.66 -4.78
C ILE A 53 5.39 -18.00 -4.98
N ILE A 54 6.21 -17.86 -3.93
CA ILE A 54 7.52 -17.20 -4.06
C ILE A 54 8.46 -18.00 -4.98
N ASN A 55 8.39 -19.34 -4.95
CA ASN A 55 9.21 -20.19 -5.80
C ASN A 55 8.86 -20.10 -7.30
N ARG A 56 7.61 -19.75 -7.64
CA ARG A 56 7.19 -19.52 -9.03
C ARG A 56 7.67 -18.17 -9.58
N ARG A 57 8.07 -17.23 -8.73
CA ARG A 57 8.55 -15.92 -9.18
C ARG A 57 9.96 -16.03 -9.76
N LYS A 58 10.15 -15.48 -10.95
CA LYS A 58 11.42 -15.56 -11.70
C LYS A 58 12.40 -14.46 -11.30
N SER A 59 11.90 -13.24 -11.11
CA SER A 59 12.72 -12.07 -10.81
C SER A 59 13.13 -12.04 -9.33
N PRO A 60 14.40 -11.80 -8.99
CA PRO A 60 14.83 -11.55 -7.61
C PRO A 60 14.03 -10.43 -6.95
N GLN A 61 13.84 -9.31 -7.63
CA GLN A 61 13.04 -8.20 -7.14
C GLN A 61 11.61 -8.64 -6.78
N ALA A 62 10.95 -9.43 -7.66
CA ALA A 62 9.60 -9.92 -7.37
C ALA A 62 9.55 -10.87 -6.17
N LYS A 63 10.63 -11.61 -5.89
CA LYS A 63 10.76 -12.42 -4.67
C LYS A 63 10.95 -11.54 -3.43
N GLN A 64 11.80 -10.52 -3.51
CA GLN A 64 12.02 -9.55 -2.43
C GLN A 64 10.73 -8.81 -2.06
N GLU A 65 10.03 -8.24 -3.04
CA GLU A 65 8.75 -7.55 -2.83
C GLU A 65 7.69 -8.50 -2.24
N TYR A 66 7.64 -9.75 -2.72
CA TYR A 66 6.72 -10.75 -2.18
C TYR A 66 7.03 -11.07 -0.71
N LEU A 67 8.28 -11.40 -0.38
CA LEU A 67 8.70 -11.70 0.99
C LEU A 67 8.44 -10.49 1.90
N ALA A 68 8.86 -9.31 1.50
CA ALA A 68 8.70 -8.09 2.27
C ALA A 68 7.22 -7.81 2.60
N THR A 69 6.31 -7.93 1.63
CA THR A 69 4.87 -7.72 1.88
C THR A 69 4.29 -8.76 2.85
N ARG A 70 4.74 -10.03 2.80
CA ARG A 70 4.26 -11.07 3.74
C ARG A 70 4.80 -10.84 5.14
N LEU A 71 6.06 -10.50 5.27
CA LEU A 71 6.65 -10.13 6.57
C LEU A 71 5.94 -8.93 7.19
N LEU A 72 5.75 -7.84 6.41
CA LEU A 72 5.02 -6.65 6.89
C LEU A 72 3.61 -6.99 7.40
N LEU A 73 2.82 -7.77 6.63
CA LEU A 73 1.47 -8.16 7.04
C LEU A 73 1.48 -8.96 8.34
N LYS A 74 2.36 -9.95 8.45
CA LYS A 74 2.45 -10.81 9.63
C LYS A 74 2.93 -10.06 10.87
N HIS A 75 3.88 -9.14 10.71
CA HIS A 75 4.30 -8.26 11.80
C HIS A 75 3.18 -7.29 12.19
N LEU A 76 2.44 -6.72 11.23
CA LEU A 76 1.32 -5.83 11.51
C LEU A 76 0.22 -6.57 12.30
N ILE A 77 -0.08 -7.84 11.96
CA ILE A 77 -0.99 -8.70 12.74
C ILE A 77 -0.49 -8.86 14.17
N LYS A 78 0.77 -9.24 14.36
CA LYS A 78 1.33 -9.46 15.71
C LYS A 78 1.25 -8.23 16.61
N ILE A 79 1.40 -7.04 16.03
CA ILE A 79 1.40 -5.78 16.78
C ILE A 79 -0.01 -5.27 17.06
N THR A 80 -0.94 -5.48 16.11
CA THR A 80 -2.33 -4.99 16.25
C THR A 80 -3.25 -5.99 16.91
N GLN A 81 -2.84 -7.27 17.01
CA GLN A 81 -3.62 -8.38 17.54
C GLN A 81 -2.81 -9.14 18.61
N PRO A 82 -2.84 -8.70 19.88
CA PRO A 82 -2.00 -9.27 20.96
C PRO A 82 -2.12 -10.78 21.12
N GLN A 83 -3.31 -11.36 20.83
CA GLN A 83 -3.55 -12.80 20.90
C GLN A 83 -2.71 -13.60 19.91
N HIS A 84 -2.18 -12.96 18.83
CA HIS A 84 -1.37 -13.61 17.81
C HIS A 84 0.14 -13.32 17.94
N THR A 85 0.57 -12.59 18.97
CA THR A 85 1.97 -12.19 19.16
C THR A 85 2.93 -13.37 19.15
N HIS A 86 2.53 -14.49 19.78
CA HIS A 86 3.38 -15.68 19.92
C HIS A 86 3.30 -16.65 18.73
N LEU A 87 2.42 -16.37 17.76
CA LEU A 87 2.24 -17.28 16.63
C LEU A 87 3.45 -17.24 15.69
N PRO A 88 4.01 -18.38 15.27
CA PRO A 88 5.06 -18.41 14.24
C PRO A 88 4.56 -17.81 12.92
N LEU A 89 5.44 -17.10 12.20
CA LEU A 89 5.06 -16.41 10.96
C LEU A 89 4.51 -17.37 9.89
N ASN A 90 5.06 -18.58 9.78
CA ASN A 90 4.62 -19.60 8.84
C ASN A 90 3.24 -20.21 9.15
N LYS A 91 2.64 -19.90 10.31
CA LYS A 91 1.26 -20.28 10.66
C LYS A 91 0.22 -19.25 10.22
N MET A 92 0.66 -18.14 9.65
CA MET A 92 -0.18 -17.16 8.99
C MET A 92 -0.04 -17.33 7.47
N SER A 93 -1.16 -17.34 6.74
CA SER A 93 -1.16 -17.49 5.27
C SER A 93 -1.93 -16.37 4.60
N THR A 94 -1.39 -15.83 3.52
CA THR A 94 -2.09 -14.84 2.71
C THR A 94 -2.64 -15.50 1.45
N GLU A 95 -3.93 -15.30 1.19
CA GLU A 95 -4.63 -15.85 0.05
C GLU A 95 -5.53 -14.79 -0.60
N PHE A 96 -5.72 -14.90 -1.92
CA PHE A 96 -6.64 -14.03 -2.63
C PHE A 96 -8.02 -14.69 -2.66
N ASP A 97 -9.01 -14.02 -2.10
CA ASP A 97 -10.40 -14.45 -2.19
C ASP A 97 -11.02 -13.88 -3.47
N GLU A 98 -11.25 -14.75 -4.44
CA GLU A 98 -11.83 -14.37 -5.74
C GLU A 98 -13.26 -13.87 -5.61
N ALA A 99 -14.02 -14.36 -4.64
CA ALA A 99 -15.42 -13.98 -4.46
C ALA A 99 -15.57 -12.52 -4.03
N SER A 100 -14.72 -12.06 -3.10
CA SER A 100 -14.69 -10.66 -2.65
C SER A 100 -13.69 -9.80 -3.42
N SER A 101 -12.84 -10.40 -4.26
CA SER A 101 -11.69 -9.74 -4.91
C SER A 101 -10.76 -9.05 -3.89
N LYS A 102 -10.54 -9.68 -2.75
CA LYS A 102 -9.69 -9.16 -1.66
C LYS A 102 -8.55 -10.12 -1.35
N LEU A 103 -7.40 -9.55 -1.02
CA LEU A 103 -6.34 -10.29 -0.36
C LEU A 103 -6.70 -10.43 1.12
N GLN A 104 -6.61 -11.65 1.63
CA GLN A 104 -6.92 -11.97 3.02
C GLN A 104 -5.70 -12.60 3.70
N ILE A 105 -5.57 -12.40 5.01
CA ILE A 105 -4.63 -13.14 5.83
C ILE A 105 -5.41 -14.04 6.78
N HIS A 106 -5.06 -15.33 6.76
CA HIS A 106 -5.63 -16.37 7.62
C HIS A 106 -4.71 -16.56 8.82
N VAL A 107 -5.25 -16.44 10.02
CA VAL A 107 -4.51 -16.54 11.28
C VAL A 107 -5.38 -17.19 12.36
N SER A 108 -5.00 -18.39 12.84
CA SER A 108 -5.69 -19.12 13.95
C SER A 108 -7.21 -19.22 13.80
N GLY A 109 -7.71 -19.40 12.57
CA GLY A 109 -9.16 -19.47 12.28
C GLY A 109 -9.80 -18.12 11.93
N ASP A 110 -9.13 -17.01 12.20
CA ASP A 110 -9.59 -15.69 11.80
C ASP A 110 -9.19 -15.40 10.34
N VAL A 111 -10.03 -14.65 9.64
CA VAL A 111 -9.81 -14.16 8.28
C VAL A 111 -9.92 -12.65 8.27
N ILE A 112 -8.81 -11.98 7.97
CA ILE A 112 -8.70 -10.52 7.99
C ILE A 112 -8.42 -10.02 6.58
N ASN A 113 -9.24 -9.11 6.10
CA ASN A 113 -9.00 -8.45 4.82
C ASN A 113 -7.76 -7.57 4.91
N THR A 114 -6.94 -7.63 3.86
CA THR A 114 -5.70 -6.85 3.77
C THR A 114 -5.67 -6.08 2.46
N CYS A 115 -4.85 -5.05 2.42
CA CYS A 115 -4.50 -4.39 1.17
C CYS A 115 -2.99 -4.26 1.10
N ILE A 116 -2.44 -4.60 -0.07
CA ILE A 116 -1.03 -4.41 -0.38
C ILE A 116 -0.89 -3.54 -1.63
N SER A 117 0.17 -2.78 -1.68
CA SER A 117 0.61 -2.10 -2.88
C SER A 117 2.11 -2.07 -2.95
N HIS A 118 2.65 -1.95 -4.16
CA HIS A 118 4.09 -1.79 -4.36
C HIS A 118 4.37 -1.00 -5.64
N SER A 119 5.40 -0.19 -5.59
CA SER A 119 5.89 0.55 -6.75
C SER A 119 7.40 0.72 -6.65
N HIS A 120 8.13 0.28 -7.68
CA HIS A 120 9.59 0.48 -7.83
C HIS A 120 10.44 0.02 -6.60
N GLY A 121 10.01 -1.05 -5.95
CA GLY A 121 10.69 -1.63 -4.79
C GLY A 121 10.18 -1.12 -3.43
N LEU A 122 9.45 -0.01 -3.37
CA LEU A 122 8.70 0.33 -2.16
C LEU A 122 7.46 -0.54 -2.08
N VAL A 123 7.27 -1.23 -0.97
CA VAL A 123 6.10 -2.06 -0.68
C VAL A 123 5.37 -1.52 0.54
N GLY A 124 4.06 -1.71 0.57
CA GLY A 124 3.24 -1.29 1.69
C GLY A 124 2.06 -2.21 1.94
N VAL A 125 1.63 -2.26 3.19
CA VAL A 125 0.53 -3.10 3.65
C VAL A 125 -0.35 -2.37 4.65
N ALA A 126 -1.63 -2.74 4.67
CA ALA A 126 -2.58 -2.32 5.68
C ALA A 126 -3.61 -3.44 5.94
N LEU A 127 -4.22 -3.43 7.13
CA LEU A 127 -5.23 -4.39 7.55
C LEU A 127 -6.61 -3.73 7.62
N ASN A 128 -7.65 -4.51 7.34
CA ASN A 128 -9.03 -4.09 7.47
C ASN A 128 -9.83 -5.10 8.32
N PHE A 129 -9.97 -4.81 9.59
CA PHE A 129 -10.61 -5.69 10.57
C PHE A 129 -12.13 -5.67 10.49
N ASP A 130 -12.74 -4.59 10.05
CA ASP A 130 -14.21 -4.44 10.03
C ASP A 130 -14.86 -4.86 8.72
N LYS A 131 -14.06 -5.36 7.76
CA LYS A 131 -14.51 -5.81 6.44
C LYS A 131 -15.26 -4.75 5.62
N SER A 132 -15.18 -3.48 6.01
CA SER A 132 -15.74 -2.37 5.22
C SER A 132 -14.94 -2.14 3.93
N GLU A 133 -15.46 -1.29 3.05
CA GLU A 133 -14.73 -0.89 1.84
C GLU A 133 -13.42 -0.20 2.22
N PHE A 134 -12.33 -0.73 1.71
CA PHE A 134 -10.99 -0.28 1.99
C PHE A 134 -10.03 -0.59 0.84
N GLY A 135 -9.23 0.37 0.46
CA GLY A 135 -8.19 0.23 -0.54
C GLY A 135 -7.01 1.16 -0.25
N PHE A 136 -5.83 0.72 -0.64
CA PHE A 136 -4.57 1.41 -0.43
C PHE A 136 -3.69 1.26 -1.67
N ASP A 137 -3.03 2.35 -2.06
CA ASP A 137 -2.12 2.34 -3.20
C ASP A 137 -0.88 3.19 -2.99
N ILE A 138 0.22 2.82 -3.69
CA ILE A 138 1.50 3.52 -3.71
C ILE A 138 1.95 3.65 -5.15
N GLU A 139 2.39 4.84 -5.55
CA GLU A 139 3.03 5.04 -6.85
C GLU A 139 4.25 5.95 -6.77
N LYS A 140 5.32 5.56 -7.46
CA LYS A 140 6.49 6.41 -7.62
C LYS A 140 6.15 7.62 -8.49
N VAL A 141 6.37 8.82 -7.97
CA VAL A 141 6.28 10.04 -8.76
C VAL A 141 7.44 10.09 -9.76
N SER A 142 7.13 10.19 -11.04
CA SER A 142 8.12 10.14 -12.11
C SER A 142 7.87 11.20 -13.19
N LEU A 143 8.83 12.10 -13.35
CA LEU A 143 8.82 13.10 -14.44
C LEU A 143 9.09 12.48 -15.81
N LYS A 144 9.63 11.25 -15.86
CA LYS A 144 9.91 10.53 -17.13
C LYS A 144 8.64 9.93 -17.73
N ARG A 145 7.56 9.75 -16.94
CA ARG A 145 6.29 9.24 -17.43
C ARG A 145 5.55 10.36 -18.19
N PRO A 146 4.97 10.11 -19.36
CA PRO A 146 4.24 11.14 -20.13
C PRO A 146 2.86 11.40 -19.49
N PHE A 147 2.85 11.83 -18.22
CA PHE A 147 1.65 11.93 -17.38
C PHE A 147 0.61 12.89 -17.95
N GLU A 148 0.99 14.01 -18.57
CA GLU A 148 0.03 14.93 -19.19
C GLU A 148 -0.71 14.27 -20.37
N LYS A 149 0.01 13.50 -21.20
CA LYS A 149 -0.61 12.77 -22.32
C LYS A 149 -1.55 11.68 -21.81
N LEU A 150 -1.14 10.98 -20.74
CA LEU A 150 -1.96 9.96 -20.09
C LEU A 150 -3.22 10.56 -19.46
N ALA A 151 -3.09 11.70 -18.77
CA ALA A 151 -4.22 12.41 -18.19
C ALA A 151 -5.23 12.83 -19.27
N LYS A 152 -4.78 13.46 -20.35
CA LYS A 152 -5.64 13.88 -21.47
C LYS A 152 -6.35 12.71 -22.17
N HIS A 153 -5.79 11.50 -22.09
CA HIS A 153 -6.37 10.33 -22.72
C HIS A 153 -7.36 9.59 -21.82
N PHE A 154 -7.11 9.56 -20.50
CA PHE A 154 -7.83 8.68 -19.60
C PHE A 154 -8.66 9.39 -18.52
N TYR A 155 -8.33 10.66 -18.15
CA TYR A 155 -8.92 11.29 -16.99
C TYR A 155 -10.12 12.19 -17.33
N HIS A 156 -10.93 12.48 -16.33
CA HIS A 156 -12.01 13.46 -16.43
C HIS A 156 -11.46 14.86 -16.66
N ASN A 157 -12.21 15.72 -17.36
CA ASN A 157 -11.78 17.09 -17.71
C ASN A 157 -11.41 17.94 -16.49
N ASP A 158 -12.13 17.80 -15.38
CA ASP A 158 -11.83 18.51 -14.14
C ASP A 158 -10.51 18.06 -13.54
N GLU A 159 -10.20 16.75 -13.58
CA GLU A 159 -8.92 16.21 -13.13
C GLU A 159 -7.77 16.67 -14.03
N ILE A 160 -7.98 16.72 -15.36
CA ILE A 160 -7.00 17.28 -16.30
C ILE A 160 -6.72 18.75 -15.95
N SER A 161 -7.77 19.53 -15.65
CA SER A 161 -7.63 20.92 -15.25
C SER A 161 -6.84 21.06 -13.95
N LEU A 162 -7.04 20.19 -12.96
CA LEU A 162 -6.26 20.17 -11.71
C LEU A 162 -4.79 19.86 -11.99
N ILE A 163 -4.49 18.90 -12.87
CA ILE A 163 -3.12 18.48 -13.21
C ILE A 163 -2.39 19.59 -13.96
N THR A 164 -3.07 20.33 -14.84
CA THR A 164 -2.44 21.36 -15.66
C THR A 164 -2.37 22.75 -15.00
N LYS A 165 -3.13 22.98 -13.91
CA LYS A 165 -3.14 24.25 -13.21
C LYS A 165 -1.80 24.63 -12.54
N PRO A 166 -1.03 23.72 -11.92
CA PRO A 166 0.26 24.06 -11.35
C PRO A 166 1.26 24.51 -12.43
N THR A 167 2.15 25.44 -12.07
CA THR A 167 3.09 26.06 -13.01
C THR A 167 4.37 25.26 -13.20
N THR A 168 4.66 24.30 -12.31
CA THR A 168 5.88 23.49 -12.40
C THR A 168 5.53 22.06 -12.81
N THR A 169 6.39 21.44 -13.63
CA THR A 169 6.25 20.04 -14.05
C THR A 169 6.21 19.09 -12.85
N GLN A 170 6.97 19.39 -11.79
CA GLN A 170 6.94 18.58 -10.57
C GLN A 170 5.55 18.60 -9.92
N ALA A 171 4.97 19.76 -9.70
CA ALA A 171 3.66 19.88 -9.08
C ALA A 171 2.53 19.29 -9.95
N GLN A 172 2.68 19.34 -11.27
CA GLN A 172 1.76 18.67 -12.20
C GLN A 172 1.87 17.15 -12.08
N ALA A 173 3.11 16.62 -12.02
CA ALA A 173 3.34 15.19 -11.78
C ALA A 173 2.79 14.74 -10.43
N ASP A 174 3.04 15.49 -9.36
CA ASP A 174 2.52 15.18 -8.02
C ASP A 174 0.99 15.10 -8.04
N THR A 175 0.32 16.04 -8.72
CA THR A 175 -1.14 16.03 -8.86
C THR A 175 -1.62 14.82 -9.67
N PHE A 176 -0.94 14.50 -10.77
CA PHE A 176 -1.28 13.33 -11.59
C PHE A 176 -1.18 12.03 -10.80
N PHE A 177 -0.05 11.81 -10.11
CA PHE A 177 0.18 10.57 -9.37
C PHE A 177 -0.76 10.46 -8.15
N ARG A 178 -1.13 11.58 -7.52
CA ARG A 178 -2.15 11.61 -6.49
C ARG A 178 -3.51 11.15 -6.99
N ILE A 179 -3.97 11.66 -8.12
CA ILE A 179 -5.24 11.23 -8.72
C ILE A 179 -5.16 9.75 -9.12
N TRP A 180 -4.01 9.31 -9.64
CA TRP A 180 -3.79 7.93 -10.00
C TRP A 180 -3.91 6.99 -8.79
N THR A 181 -3.18 7.27 -7.71
CA THR A 181 -3.23 6.45 -6.48
C THR A 181 -4.61 6.46 -5.83
N LEU A 182 -5.33 7.59 -5.89
CA LEU A 182 -6.73 7.65 -5.43
C LEU A 182 -7.64 6.74 -6.25
N LYS A 183 -7.51 6.72 -7.57
CA LYS A 183 -8.30 5.84 -8.46
C LYS A 183 -7.97 4.36 -8.20
N GLU A 184 -6.70 4.00 -8.06
CA GLU A 184 -6.26 2.65 -7.72
C GLU A 184 -6.76 2.23 -6.33
N SER A 185 -6.66 3.10 -5.33
CA SER A 185 -7.19 2.84 -3.99
C SER A 185 -8.71 2.66 -4.00
N LEU A 186 -9.43 3.47 -4.78
CA LEU A 186 -10.88 3.33 -4.96
C LEU A 186 -11.23 2.01 -5.67
N ALA A 187 -10.47 1.62 -6.69
CA ALA A 187 -10.63 0.34 -7.39
C ALA A 187 -10.50 -0.83 -6.41
N LYS A 188 -9.45 -0.81 -5.57
CA LYS A 188 -9.21 -1.81 -4.54
C LYS A 188 -10.30 -1.79 -3.45
N ALA A 189 -10.76 -0.61 -3.02
CA ALA A 189 -11.82 -0.48 -2.02
C ALA A 189 -13.15 -1.08 -2.50
N THR A 190 -13.52 -0.80 -3.75
CA THR A 190 -14.82 -1.17 -4.33
C THR A 190 -14.79 -2.47 -5.12
N SER A 191 -13.62 -3.13 -5.24
CA SER A 191 -13.40 -4.31 -6.08
C SER A 191 -13.81 -4.08 -7.55
N ARG A 192 -13.71 -2.84 -8.03
CA ARG A 192 -13.99 -2.47 -9.43
C ARG A 192 -12.70 -2.48 -10.24
N PRO A 193 -12.75 -2.93 -11.51
CA PRO A 193 -11.59 -2.79 -12.41
C PRO A 193 -11.18 -1.33 -12.58
N ILE A 194 -9.88 -1.04 -12.48
CA ILE A 194 -9.35 0.33 -12.63
C ILE A 194 -9.77 0.99 -13.95
N ALA A 195 -9.88 0.22 -15.03
CA ALA A 195 -10.31 0.73 -16.33
C ALA A 195 -11.69 1.42 -16.30
N LYS A 196 -12.57 1.03 -15.36
CA LYS A 196 -13.88 1.68 -15.17
C LYS A 196 -13.82 2.97 -14.36
N LEU A 197 -12.69 3.25 -13.72
CA LEU A 197 -12.47 4.42 -12.87
C LEU A 197 -11.55 5.46 -13.51
N LEU A 198 -10.96 5.18 -14.66
CA LEU A 198 -10.05 6.12 -15.32
C LEU A 198 -10.78 7.38 -15.80
N SER A 199 -11.87 7.24 -16.55
CA SER A 199 -12.63 8.37 -17.13
C SER A 199 -13.54 9.11 -16.14
N PRO A 200 -14.24 8.45 -15.17
CA PRO A 200 -15.01 9.16 -14.17
C PRO A 200 -14.13 10.02 -13.27
N ASN A 201 -14.69 11.15 -12.78
CA ASN A 201 -14.03 11.98 -11.78
C ASN A 201 -13.94 11.21 -10.44
N VAL A 202 -12.72 11.03 -9.92
CA VAL A 202 -12.50 10.25 -8.69
C VAL A 202 -13.18 10.86 -7.48
N PHE A 203 -13.29 12.17 -7.41
CA PHE A 203 -13.93 12.87 -6.28
C PHE A 203 -15.44 12.67 -6.27
N ASP A 204 -16.08 12.62 -7.45
CA ASP A 204 -17.51 12.33 -7.58
C ASP A 204 -17.80 10.86 -7.27
N GLU A 205 -16.92 9.96 -7.71
CA GLU A 205 -17.00 8.53 -7.40
C GLU A 205 -16.89 8.27 -5.88
N LEU A 206 -15.94 8.92 -5.21
CA LEU A 206 -15.79 8.84 -3.75
C LEU A 206 -17.03 9.36 -3.03
N HIS A 207 -17.56 10.51 -3.47
CA HIS A 207 -18.77 11.09 -2.89
C HIS A 207 -19.98 10.17 -3.08
N SER A 208 -20.19 9.66 -4.29
CA SER A 208 -21.31 8.77 -4.63
C SER A 208 -21.24 7.45 -3.85
N ALA A 209 -20.05 6.91 -3.64
CA ALA A 209 -19.83 5.70 -2.85
C ALA A 209 -19.86 5.95 -1.32
N LYS A 210 -19.94 7.21 -0.88
CA LYS A 210 -19.82 7.62 0.53
C LYS A 210 -18.53 7.10 1.17
N LEU A 211 -17.44 7.23 0.44
CA LEU A 211 -16.10 6.85 0.88
C LEU A 211 -15.28 8.11 1.18
N SER A 212 -14.41 7.99 2.17
CA SER A 212 -13.40 8.99 2.51
C SER A 212 -12.06 8.60 1.90
N ALA A 213 -11.24 9.60 1.60
CA ALA A 213 -9.90 9.39 1.11
C ALA A 213 -8.90 10.24 1.88
N CYS A 214 -7.70 9.72 2.03
CA CYS A 214 -6.55 10.49 2.50
C CYS A 214 -5.32 10.11 1.68
N SER A 215 -4.44 11.07 1.44
CA SER A 215 -3.22 10.87 0.66
C SER A 215 -2.06 11.68 1.24
N ASN A 216 -0.84 11.26 0.94
CA ASN A 216 0.37 12.04 1.22
C ASN A 216 1.48 11.64 0.26
N SER A 217 2.43 12.56 0.04
CA SER A 217 3.70 12.26 -0.59
C SER A 217 4.71 11.85 0.46
N ILE A 218 5.43 10.78 0.22
CA ILE A 218 6.50 10.29 1.07
C ILE A 218 7.81 10.25 0.30
N THR A 219 8.90 10.50 1.00
CA THR A 219 10.24 10.46 0.42
C THR A 219 11.02 9.30 1.04
N VAL A 220 11.59 8.47 0.19
CA VAL A 220 12.38 7.31 0.59
C VAL A 220 13.77 7.45 -0.02
N ALA A 221 14.81 7.26 0.78
CA ALA A 221 16.19 7.20 0.27
C ALA A 221 16.35 5.94 -0.59
N ASP A 222 16.91 6.12 -1.75
CA ASP A 222 17.34 5.03 -2.63
C ASP A 222 18.76 4.60 -2.24
N SER A 223 19.21 3.43 -2.70
CA SER A 223 20.56 2.88 -2.48
C SER A 223 21.70 3.77 -3.01
N SER A 224 21.40 4.81 -3.76
CA SER A 224 22.35 5.83 -4.26
C SER A 224 22.22 7.17 -3.55
N ASP A 225 21.66 7.21 -2.33
CA ASP A 225 21.38 8.43 -1.53
C ASP A 225 20.48 9.46 -2.24
N ASN A 226 19.84 9.09 -3.35
CA ASN A 226 18.86 9.95 -3.98
C ASN A 226 17.50 9.80 -3.30
N ASN A 227 16.87 10.93 -3.02
CA ASN A 227 15.50 10.96 -2.53
C ASN A 227 14.51 10.63 -3.63
N VAL A 228 13.73 9.58 -3.44
CA VAL A 228 12.66 9.16 -4.36
C VAL A 228 11.32 9.47 -3.73
N CYS A 229 10.49 10.22 -4.45
CA CYS A 229 9.15 10.58 -4.01
C CYS A 229 8.12 9.54 -4.46
N PHE A 230 7.22 9.18 -3.56
CA PHE A 230 6.06 8.33 -3.82
C PHE A 230 4.80 9.04 -3.36
N ASP A 231 3.71 8.88 -4.09
CA ASP A 231 2.38 9.22 -3.62
C ASP A 231 1.71 7.99 -3.01
N VAL A 232 1.03 8.19 -1.90
CA VAL A 232 0.35 7.14 -1.13
C VAL A 232 -1.08 7.59 -0.90
N SER A 233 -2.05 6.75 -1.22
CA SER A 233 -3.46 7.05 -0.99
C SER A 233 -4.17 5.89 -0.29
N VAL A 234 -5.14 6.23 0.56
CA VAL A 234 -6.08 5.30 1.17
C VAL A 234 -7.49 5.78 0.91
N VAL A 235 -8.35 4.84 0.52
CA VAL A 235 -9.79 5.01 0.41
C VAL A 235 -10.48 4.06 1.39
N HIS A 236 -11.42 4.56 2.19
CA HIS A 236 -12.07 3.77 3.22
C HIS A 236 -13.48 4.27 3.54
N LYS A 237 -14.30 3.42 4.16
CA LYS A 237 -15.70 3.71 4.53
C LYS A 237 -15.83 4.71 5.66
N LYS A 238 -14.94 4.63 6.64
CA LYS A 238 -15.00 5.47 7.85
C LYS A 238 -13.97 6.57 7.76
N SER A 239 -14.33 7.79 8.14
CA SER A 239 -13.36 8.87 8.33
C SER A 239 -12.56 8.60 9.60
N ILE A 240 -11.37 8.05 9.44
CA ILE A 240 -10.40 7.77 10.51
C ILE A 240 -9.03 8.30 10.12
N ASP A 241 -8.26 8.70 11.12
CA ASP A 241 -6.89 9.14 10.89
C ASP A 241 -5.98 7.94 10.65
N TRP A 242 -5.46 7.85 9.44
CA TRP A 242 -4.47 6.84 9.07
C TRP A 242 -3.07 7.26 9.54
N ARG A 243 -2.30 6.30 10.02
CA ARG A 243 -0.90 6.49 10.41
C ARG A 243 -0.01 5.68 9.46
N CYS A 244 1.02 6.33 8.96
CA CYS A 244 1.96 5.72 8.02
C CYS A 244 3.34 5.61 8.67
N PHE A 245 3.94 4.43 8.60
CA PHE A 245 5.26 4.12 9.15
C PHE A 245 6.15 3.53 8.05
N LEU A 246 7.35 4.09 7.90
CA LEU A 246 8.40 3.52 7.06
C LEU A 246 9.35 2.71 7.96
N LEU A 247 9.32 1.40 7.76
CA LEU A 247 10.19 0.47 8.47
C LEU A 247 11.58 0.47 7.82
N ASN A 248 12.63 0.64 8.63
CA ASN A 248 14.00 0.70 8.14
C ASN A 248 14.68 -0.67 8.07
N ASP A 249 14.22 -1.62 8.89
CA ASP A 249 14.79 -2.95 9.01
C ASP A 249 13.71 -4.00 9.34
N PHE A 250 14.03 -5.28 9.12
CA PHE A 250 13.29 -6.40 9.71
C PHE A 250 14.13 -7.05 10.80
N VAL A 251 13.48 -7.49 11.88
CA VAL A 251 14.11 -8.40 12.85
C VAL A 251 14.36 -9.72 12.14
N LYS A 252 15.63 -10.14 12.12
CA LYS A 252 16.07 -11.45 11.60
C LYS A 252 15.73 -12.58 12.55
#